data_729032073b798dbbc1fd85d6de65bca0
#
_entry.id   729032073b798dbbc1fd85d6de65bca0
#
_cell.length_a   1.000
_cell.length_b   1.000
_cell.length_c   1.000
_cell.angle_alpha   90.00
_cell.angle_beta   90.00
_cell.angle_gamma   90.00
#
_symmetry.space_group_name_H-M   'P 1'
#
loop_
_entity.id
_entity.type
_entity.pdbx_description
1 polymer ?
#
loop_
_entity_poly.entity_id
_entity_poly.type
_entity_poly.pdbx_seq_one_letter_code
_entity_poly.pdbx_strand_id
1 'polypeptide(L)'
;MAYGRLFKEIYQRALMEGLAKLAQVAVVVENIEEVAERWARLLGVPKPQVIETEEWEKTRMAFRGLPSRGRAKLAFFNLGGVTLELIEPIGGPSTWSEFLEEQGPGIHHVAFVVDDMDGTIRKLEGEGGVLVQKGGFEGGSYAYVDARKTLGAIVELLTFKR
;
A
#
# COMPACT_ATOMS: atom_id res chain seq x y z
N MET A 1 10.27 3.81 13.27
CA MET A 1 10.86 2.52 13.70
C MET A 1 9.89 1.33 13.71
N ALA A 2 8.62 1.49 14.06
CA ALA A 2 7.67 0.37 14.11
C ALA A 2 7.18 -0.11 12.74
N TYR A 3 7.04 0.79 11.77
CA TYR A 3 6.48 0.51 10.44
C TYR A 3 7.29 -0.51 9.65
N GLY A 4 8.59 -0.28 9.46
CA GLY A 4 9.43 -1.16 8.67
C GLY A 4 9.60 -2.56 9.29
N ARG A 5 9.62 -2.66 10.62
CA ARG A 5 9.73 -3.96 11.30
C ARG A 5 8.45 -4.76 11.17
N LEU A 6 7.30 -4.14 11.42
CA LEU A 6 6.00 -4.80 11.32
C LEU A 6 5.73 -5.29 9.88
N PHE A 7 6.02 -4.43 8.89
CA PHE A 7 5.92 -4.79 7.48
C PHE A 7 6.85 -5.95 7.12
N LYS A 8 8.10 -5.90 7.56
CA LYS A 8 9.10 -6.95 7.29
C LYS A 8 8.68 -8.29 7.90
N GLU A 9 8.16 -8.32 9.11
CA GLU A 9 7.70 -9.55 9.77
C GLU A 9 6.48 -10.17 9.07
N ILE A 10 5.52 -9.34 8.66
CA ILE A 10 4.31 -9.79 7.95
C ILE A 10 4.67 -10.43 6.60
N TYR A 11 5.66 -9.89 5.88
CA TYR A 11 5.96 -10.27 4.49
C TYR A 11 7.19 -11.18 4.31
N GLN A 12 8.07 -11.33 5.30
CA GLN A 12 9.20 -12.28 5.20
C GLN A 12 8.74 -13.71 4.89
N ARG A 13 7.58 -14.11 5.39
CA ARG A 13 7.03 -15.45 5.13
C ARG A 13 6.60 -15.63 3.67
N ALA A 14 6.11 -14.58 3.01
CA ALA A 14 5.73 -14.62 1.60
C ALA A 14 6.95 -14.73 0.67
N LEU A 15 8.06 -14.08 1.03
CA LEU A 15 9.32 -14.12 0.28
C LEU A 15 10.00 -15.49 0.32
N MET A 16 9.87 -16.23 1.42
CA MET A 16 10.52 -17.53 1.60
C MET A 16 9.92 -18.66 0.74
N GLU A 17 8.71 -18.49 0.23
CA GLU A 17 8.00 -19.52 -0.52
C GLU A 17 8.07 -19.35 -2.05
N GLY A 18 8.76 -18.31 -2.55
CA GLY A 18 9.03 -18.11 -3.99
C GLY A 18 7.78 -17.93 -4.86
N LEU A 19 6.62 -17.77 -4.26
CA LEU A 19 5.33 -17.59 -4.95
C LEU A 19 4.92 -16.11 -4.94
N ALA A 20 4.39 -15.62 -6.06
CA ALA A 20 3.68 -14.34 -6.11
C ALA A 20 2.40 -14.50 -5.29
N LYS A 21 2.40 -13.99 -4.06
CA LYS A 21 1.23 -14.04 -3.17
C LYS A 21 0.58 -12.68 -3.07
N LEU A 22 -0.74 -12.68 -3.08
CA LEU A 22 -1.53 -11.55 -2.66
C LEU A 22 -1.21 -11.24 -1.20
N ALA A 23 -0.62 -10.08 -0.97
CA ALA A 23 -0.12 -9.67 0.35
C ALA A 23 -1.12 -8.78 1.09
N GLN A 24 -1.77 -7.87 0.36
CA GLN A 24 -2.71 -6.91 0.94
C GLN A 24 -3.94 -6.70 0.06
N VAL A 25 -5.04 -6.36 0.75
CA VAL A 25 -6.17 -5.61 0.20
C VAL A 25 -6.26 -4.32 0.98
N ALA A 26 -6.25 -3.18 0.31
CA ALA A 26 -6.22 -1.88 0.95
C ALA A 26 -7.48 -1.07 0.68
N VAL A 27 -7.95 -0.39 1.72
CA VAL A 27 -9.13 0.46 1.71
C VAL A 27 -8.75 1.88 2.08
N VAL A 28 -9.05 2.83 1.22
CA VAL A 28 -8.92 4.26 1.51
C VAL A 28 -10.15 4.74 2.28
N VAL A 29 -9.91 5.49 3.34
CA VAL A 29 -10.95 5.94 4.28
C VAL A 29 -10.75 7.43 4.65
N GLU A 30 -11.81 8.08 5.14
CA GLU A 30 -11.75 9.48 5.58
C GLU A 30 -11.28 9.64 7.02
N ASN A 31 -11.64 8.70 7.91
CA ASN A 31 -11.27 8.70 9.33
C ASN A 31 -10.81 7.32 9.75
N ILE A 32 -9.51 7.12 9.72
CA ILE A 32 -8.91 5.81 9.98
C ILE A 32 -9.13 5.33 11.42
N GLU A 33 -9.17 6.23 12.40
CA GLU A 33 -9.38 5.87 13.79
C GLU A 33 -10.76 5.24 14.00
N GLU A 34 -11.79 5.87 13.44
CA GLU A 34 -13.17 5.38 13.52
C GLU A 34 -13.33 4.07 12.72
N VAL A 35 -12.79 4.01 11.50
CA VAL A 35 -12.94 2.84 10.64
C VAL A 35 -12.17 1.65 11.19
N ALA A 36 -10.97 1.86 11.74
CA ALA A 36 -10.20 0.81 12.40
C ALA A 36 -10.94 0.24 13.63
N GLU A 37 -11.58 1.11 14.43
CA GLU A 37 -12.42 0.68 15.56
C GLU A 37 -13.59 -0.21 15.11
N ARG A 38 -14.28 0.17 14.02
CA ARG A 38 -15.40 -0.60 13.47
C ARG A 38 -14.95 -1.97 12.95
N TRP A 39 -13.83 -2.03 12.21
CA TRP A 39 -13.25 -3.29 11.75
C TRP A 39 -12.80 -4.18 12.89
N ALA A 40 -12.14 -3.61 13.91
CA ALA A 40 -11.71 -4.35 15.09
C ALA A 40 -12.89 -5.06 15.79
N ARG A 41 -13.99 -4.34 15.99
CA ARG A 41 -15.22 -4.92 16.56
C ARG A 41 -15.81 -6.02 15.68
N LEU A 42 -15.90 -5.78 14.37
CA LEU A 42 -16.45 -6.76 13.43
C LEU A 42 -15.61 -8.04 13.37
N LEU A 43 -14.29 -7.91 13.39
CA LEU A 43 -13.36 -9.04 13.33
C LEU A 43 -13.12 -9.71 14.69
N GLY A 44 -13.57 -9.08 15.78
CA GLY A 44 -13.34 -9.61 17.13
C GLY A 44 -11.85 -9.57 17.53
N VAL A 45 -11.09 -8.58 17.07
CA VAL A 45 -9.65 -8.41 17.34
C VAL A 45 -9.36 -7.04 17.95
N PRO A 46 -8.22 -6.86 18.63
CA PRO A 46 -7.80 -5.55 19.10
C PRO A 46 -7.65 -4.57 17.93
N LYS A 47 -8.00 -3.29 18.17
CA LYS A 47 -7.73 -2.21 17.23
C LYS A 47 -6.21 -2.10 16.99
N PRO A 48 -5.75 -2.11 15.74
CA PRO A 48 -4.34 -1.92 15.44
C PRO A 48 -3.90 -0.49 15.73
N GLN A 49 -2.61 -0.32 16.00
CA GLN A 49 -2.01 1.01 16.08
C GLN A 49 -2.10 1.71 14.72
N VAL A 50 -2.55 2.96 14.72
CA VAL A 50 -2.46 3.83 13.56
C VAL A 50 -1.06 4.43 13.52
N ILE A 51 -0.40 4.30 12.37
CA ILE A 51 0.94 4.83 12.13
C ILE A 51 0.91 5.80 10.95
N GLU A 52 1.84 6.74 10.90
CA GLU A 52 2.01 7.64 9.77
C GLU A 52 3.20 7.22 8.92
N THR A 53 3.08 7.37 7.60
CA THR A 53 4.21 7.20 6.69
C THR A 53 5.26 8.28 6.95
N GLU A 54 6.51 7.98 6.60
CA GLU A 54 7.63 8.90 6.77
C GLU A 54 7.52 10.14 5.87
N GLU A 55 8.26 11.17 6.21
CA GLU A 55 8.39 12.40 5.42
C GLU A 55 9.08 12.15 4.07
N TRP A 56 8.87 13.07 3.13
CA TRP A 56 9.40 12.97 1.76
C TRP A 56 10.93 12.79 1.72
N GLU A 57 11.65 13.38 2.63
CA GLU A 57 13.12 13.29 2.74
C GLU A 57 13.60 11.84 2.88
N LYS A 58 12.76 10.96 3.43
CA LYS A 58 13.02 9.52 3.57
C LYS A 58 12.35 8.69 2.48
N THR A 59 11.11 8.99 2.16
CA THR A 59 10.32 8.18 1.21
C THR A 59 10.67 8.45 -0.24
N ARG A 60 11.10 9.68 -0.57
CA ARG A 60 11.34 10.15 -1.93
C ARG A 60 10.17 9.87 -2.87
N MET A 61 8.96 9.95 -2.34
CA MET A 61 7.75 9.63 -3.07
C MET A 61 7.60 10.53 -4.30
N ALA A 62 7.26 9.89 -5.41
CA ALA A 62 6.85 10.55 -6.64
C ALA A 62 5.42 10.14 -6.99
N PHE A 63 4.61 11.12 -7.34
CA PHE A 63 3.24 10.93 -7.83
C PHE A 63 3.15 11.52 -9.23
N ARG A 64 2.73 10.69 -10.20
CA ARG A 64 2.68 11.03 -11.63
C ARG A 64 4.00 11.62 -12.15
N GLY A 65 5.12 11.01 -11.72
CA GLY A 65 6.46 11.41 -12.15
C GLY A 65 7.04 12.65 -11.46
N LEU A 66 6.31 13.29 -10.55
CA LEU A 66 6.75 14.49 -9.82
C LEU A 66 6.94 14.20 -8.33
N PRO A 67 7.94 14.78 -7.67
CA PRO A 67 8.07 14.68 -6.23
C PRO A 67 6.80 15.15 -5.53
N SER A 68 6.32 14.40 -4.55
CA SER A 68 5.14 14.77 -3.76
C SER A 68 5.36 14.53 -2.27
N ARG A 69 4.82 15.44 -1.46
CA ARG A 69 4.79 15.35 0.00
C ARG A 69 3.54 14.63 0.53
N GLY A 70 2.82 13.93 -0.34
CA GLY A 70 1.71 13.08 0.06
C GLY A 70 2.15 12.02 1.06
N ARG A 71 1.36 11.84 2.12
CA ARG A 71 1.57 10.87 3.19
C ARG A 71 0.26 10.16 3.49
N ALA A 72 0.31 9.18 4.34
CA ALA A 72 -0.86 8.47 4.81
C ALA A 72 -0.74 8.07 6.28
N LYS A 73 -1.89 8.00 6.96
CA LYS A 73 -2.05 7.19 8.17
C LYS A 73 -2.44 5.79 7.74
N LEU A 74 -1.86 4.80 8.38
CA LEU A 74 -2.03 3.39 8.04
C LEU A 74 -2.43 2.59 9.27
N ALA A 75 -3.31 1.60 9.07
CA ALA A 75 -3.63 0.58 10.05
C ALA A 75 -3.70 -0.79 9.38
N PHE A 76 -3.13 -1.82 10.03
CA PHE A 76 -3.00 -3.14 9.45
C PHE A 76 -3.70 -4.19 10.29
N PHE A 77 -4.62 -4.95 9.69
CA PHE A 77 -5.20 -6.16 10.25
C PHE A 77 -4.57 -7.37 9.58
N ASN A 78 -3.82 -8.16 10.35
CA ASN A 78 -3.28 -9.42 9.85
C ASN A 78 -4.36 -10.49 9.91
N LEU A 79 -4.82 -10.93 8.74
CA LEU A 79 -5.89 -11.92 8.59
C LEU A 79 -5.35 -13.30 8.15
N GLY A 80 -4.13 -13.62 8.53
CA GLY A 80 -3.46 -14.88 8.15
C GLY A 80 -2.66 -14.74 6.85
N GLY A 81 -3.19 -15.24 5.73
CA GLY A 81 -2.48 -15.18 4.44
C GLY A 81 -2.48 -13.81 3.77
N VAL A 82 -3.34 -12.89 4.22
CA VAL A 82 -3.54 -11.56 3.61
C VAL A 82 -3.70 -10.51 4.72
N THR A 83 -3.24 -9.29 4.47
CA THR A 83 -3.43 -8.14 5.36
C THR A 83 -4.51 -7.22 4.80
N LEU A 84 -5.46 -6.84 5.64
CA LEU A 84 -6.34 -5.71 5.36
C LEU A 84 -5.65 -4.43 5.82
N GLU A 85 -5.38 -3.52 4.89
CA GLU A 85 -4.77 -2.22 5.14
C GLU A 85 -5.83 -1.13 5.06
N LEU A 86 -5.87 -0.25 6.05
CA LEU A 86 -6.63 0.99 5.98
C LEU A 86 -5.68 2.15 5.72
N ILE A 87 -6.10 3.09 4.88
CA ILE A 87 -5.30 4.24 4.46
C ILE A 87 -6.14 5.51 4.57
N GLU A 88 -5.68 6.47 5.39
CA GLU A 88 -6.21 7.83 5.39
C GLU A 88 -5.16 8.76 4.78
N PRO A 89 -5.41 9.38 3.61
CA PRO A 89 -4.47 10.30 2.98
C PRO A 89 -4.25 11.54 3.84
N ILE A 90 -3.00 11.97 3.95
CA ILE A 90 -2.61 13.25 4.56
C ILE A 90 -1.53 13.92 3.70
N GLY A 91 -1.34 15.22 3.89
CA GLY A 91 -0.31 15.97 3.18
C GLY A 91 -0.66 16.26 1.72
N GLY A 92 0.33 16.18 0.84
CA GLY A 92 0.23 16.54 -0.56
C GLY A 92 -0.47 15.52 -1.47
N PRO A 93 -0.40 15.72 -2.79
CA PRO A 93 -1.03 14.84 -3.77
C PRO A 93 -0.50 13.40 -3.70
N SER A 94 -1.42 12.45 -3.84
CA SER A 94 -1.11 11.02 -3.89
C SER A 94 -2.20 10.26 -4.63
N THR A 95 -1.91 9.01 -5.02
CA THR A 95 -2.95 8.13 -5.55
C THR A 95 -4.06 7.86 -4.54
N TRP A 96 -3.76 7.93 -3.24
CA TRP A 96 -4.76 7.76 -2.17
C TRP A 96 -5.71 8.95 -2.08
N SER A 97 -5.18 10.19 -2.08
CA SER A 97 -6.02 11.40 -2.04
C SER A 97 -6.85 11.56 -3.31
N GLU A 98 -6.26 11.29 -4.48
CA GLU A 98 -6.97 11.32 -5.75
C GLU A 98 -8.15 10.33 -5.76
N PHE A 99 -7.92 9.09 -5.29
CA PHE A 99 -8.97 8.08 -5.22
C PHE A 99 -10.12 8.53 -4.28
N LEU A 100 -9.77 9.03 -3.09
CA LEU A 100 -10.76 9.47 -2.12
C LEU A 100 -11.62 10.63 -2.65
N GLU A 101 -11.01 11.57 -3.36
CA GLU A 101 -11.70 12.70 -3.99
C GLU A 101 -12.62 12.25 -5.13
N GLU A 102 -12.18 11.32 -5.97
CA GLU A 102 -12.92 10.88 -7.15
C GLU A 102 -13.97 9.82 -6.86
N GLN A 103 -13.68 8.87 -5.97
CA GLN A 103 -14.50 7.68 -5.72
C GLN A 103 -15.16 7.66 -4.34
N GLY A 104 -14.68 8.46 -3.39
CA GLY A 104 -15.01 8.30 -1.98
C GLY A 104 -14.28 7.11 -1.33
N PRO A 105 -14.63 6.75 -0.08
CA PRO A 105 -14.04 5.60 0.60
C PRO A 105 -14.26 4.29 -0.16
N GLY A 106 -13.27 3.42 -0.18
CA GLY A 106 -13.41 2.13 -0.83
C GLY A 106 -12.09 1.38 -1.03
N ILE A 107 -12.18 0.21 -1.66
CA ILE A 107 -11.01 -0.62 -1.98
C ILE A 107 -10.16 0.12 -3.02
N HIS A 108 -8.92 0.42 -2.64
CA HIS A 108 -7.98 1.17 -3.46
C HIS A 108 -7.09 0.26 -4.29
N HIS A 109 -6.47 -0.74 -3.67
CA HIS A 109 -5.51 -1.60 -4.36
C HIS A 109 -5.45 -3.01 -3.80
N VAL A 110 -4.82 -3.88 -4.58
CA VAL A 110 -4.30 -5.18 -4.16
C VAL A 110 -2.78 -5.16 -4.26
N ALA A 111 -2.08 -5.74 -3.30
CA ALA A 111 -0.63 -5.69 -3.22
C ALA A 111 0.02 -7.07 -3.35
N PHE A 112 1.14 -7.10 -4.05
CA PHE A 112 1.98 -8.28 -4.23
C PHE A 112 3.41 -7.98 -3.81
N VAL A 113 4.04 -8.90 -3.11
CA VAL A 113 5.49 -8.86 -2.86
C VAL A 113 6.21 -9.41 -4.07
N VAL A 114 7.20 -8.68 -4.57
CA VAL A 114 7.98 -9.04 -5.76
C VAL A 114 9.47 -8.91 -5.51
N ASP A 115 10.27 -9.70 -6.19
CA ASP A 115 11.74 -9.62 -6.11
C ASP A 115 12.32 -8.54 -7.05
N ASP A 116 11.69 -8.34 -8.21
CA ASP A 116 12.10 -7.39 -9.25
C ASP A 116 10.99 -6.34 -9.48
N MET A 117 11.12 -5.21 -8.79
CA MET A 117 10.18 -4.10 -8.89
C MET A 117 10.07 -3.57 -10.33
N ASP A 118 11.20 -3.20 -10.91
CA ASP A 118 11.21 -2.55 -12.22
C ASP A 118 10.78 -3.51 -13.35
N GLY A 119 11.19 -4.78 -13.27
CA GLY A 119 10.74 -5.79 -14.22
C GLY A 119 9.25 -6.05 -14.13
N THR A 120 8.68 -6.06 -12.91
CA THR A 120 7.25 -6.25 -12.73
C THR A 120 6.44 -5.03 -13.16
N ILE A 121 6.94 -3.81 -12.91
CA ILE A 121 6.32 -2.59 -13.45
C ILE A 121 6.24 -2.68 -14.98
N ARG A 122 7.34 -3.01 -15.67
CA ARG A 122 7.34 -3.16 -17.13
C ARG A 122 6.34 -4.21 -17.64
N LYS A 123 6.18 -5.31 -16.94
CA LYS A 123 5.17 -6.33 -17.28
C LYS A 123 3.76 -5.77 -17.17
N LEU A 124 3.45 -5.06 -16.09
CA LEU A 124 2.14 -4.43 -15.91
C LEU A 124 1.88 -3.30 -16.93
N GLU A 125 2.90 -2.52 -17.28
CA GLU A 125 2.80 -1.52 -18.35
C GLU A 125 2.55 -2.18 -19.72
N GLY A 126 3.17 -3.34 -19.98
CA GLY A 126 2.92 -4.15 -21.17
C GLY A 126 1.47 -4.64 -21.27
N GLU A 127 0.79 -4.80 -20.14
CA GLU A 127 -0.64 -5.14 -20.05
C GLU A 127 -1.56 -3.91 -19.98
N GLY A 128 -1.02 -2.71 -20.23
CA GLY A 128 -1.79 -1.46 -20.26
C GLY A 128 -1.88 -0.73 -18.92
N GLY A 129 -1.13 -1.13 -17.92
CA GLY A 129 -1.01 -0.44 -16.65
C GLY A 129 -0.22 0.87 -16.78
N VAL A 130 -0.45 1.79 -15.86
CA VAL A 130 0.27 3.07 -15.77
C VAL A 130 0.86 3.23 -14.38
N LEU A 131 2.18 3.40 -14.29
CA LEU A 131 2.84 3.71 -13.03
C LEU A 131 2.38 5.10 -12.54
N VAL A 132 1.73 5.15 -11.38
CA VAL A 132 1.17 6.40 -10.85
C VAL A 132 1.89 6.90 -9.61
N GLN A 133 2.48 6.01 -8.80
CA GLN A 133 3.20 6.41 -7.59
C GLN A 133 4.31 5.42 -7.25
N LYS A 134 5.44 5.94 -6.78
CA LYS A 134 6.56 5.17 -6.22
C LYS A 134 7.07 5.85 -4.97
N GLY A 135 7.55 5.06 -4.03
CA GLY A 135 8.20 5.58 -2.83
C GLY A 135 8.94 4.51 -2.06
N GLY A 136 9.65 4.94 -1.04
CA GLY A 136 10.35 4.07 -0.11
C GLY A 136 9.73 4.09 1.27
N PHE A 137 10.07 3.07 2.04
CA PHE A 137 9.84 2.98 3.47
C PHE A 137 11.04 2.29 4.13
N GLU A 138 11.13 2.33 5.45
CA GLU A 138 12.25 1.68 6.14
C GLU A 138 12.30 0.17 5.81
N GLY A 139 13.35 -0.23 5.08
CA GLY A 139 13.58 -1.63 4.69
C GLY A 139 12.97 -2.06 3.37
N GLY A 140 12.37 -1.16 2.58
CA GLY A 140 11.79 -1.53 1.30
C GLY A 140 11.35 -0.38 0.42
N SER A 141 10.62 -0.72 -0.62
CA SER A 141 9.99 0.24 -1.53
C SER A 141 8.66 -0.29 -2.06
N TYR A 142 7.83 0.63 -2.54
CA TYR A 142 6.54 0.33 -3.14
C TYR A 142 6.35 1.06 -4.45
N ALA A 143 5.46 0.53 -5.28
CA ALA A 143 4.97 1.21 -6.47
C ALA A 143 3.50 0.88 -6.70
N TYR A 144 2.73 1.86 -7.14
CA TYR A 144 1.35 1.68 -7.59
C TYR A 144 1.28 1.77 -9.11
N VAL A 145 0.72 0.75 -9.73
CA VAL A 145 0.41 0.72 -11.16
C VAL A 145 -1.09 0.70 -11.31
N ASP A 146 -1.65 1.74 -11.92
CA ASP A 146 -3.07 1.79 -12.23
C ASP A 146 -3.36 0.90 -13.45
N ALA A 147 -3.88 -0.28 -13.20
CA ALA A 147 -4.29 -1.25 -14.21
C ALA A 147 -5.82 -1.47 -14.21
N ARG A 148 -6.60 -0.51 -13.70
CA ARG A 148 -8.06 -0.65 -13.60
C ARG A 148 -8.73 -0.91 -14.94
N LYS A 149 -8.25 -0.30 -16.01
CA LYS A 149 -8.83 -0.45 -17.36
C LYS A 149 -8.62 -1.83 -17.96
N THR A 150 -7.54 -2.51 -17.62
CA THR A 150 -7.15 -3.79 -18.24
C THR A 150 -7.23 -4.98 -17.28
N LEU A 151 -6.92 -4.79 -16.01
CA LEU A 151 -6.94 -5.82 -14.98
C LEU A 151 -8.01 -5.61 -13.89
N GLY A 152 -8.71 -4.48 -13.92
CA GLY A 152 -9.77 -4.18 -12.96
C GLY A 152 -9.31 -3.68 -11.60
N ALA A 153 -8.01 -3.41 -11.40
CA ALA A 153 -7.45 -3.01 -10.12
C ALA A 153 -6.26 -2.05 -10.24
N ILE A 154 -6.05 -1.25 -9.20
CA ILE A 154 -4.74 -0.66 -8.93
C ILE A 154 -3.90 -1.75 -8.26
N VAL A 155 -2.70 -1.98 -8.77
CA VAL A 155 -1.78 -3.00 -8.28
C VAL A 155 -0.64 -2.33 -7.54
N GLU A 156 -0.45 -2.69 -6.27
CA GLU A 156 0.75 -2.31 -5.52
C GLU A 156 1.79 -3.42 -5.61
N LEU A 157 3.02 -3.01 -5.83
CA LEU A 157 4.19 -3.87 -5.76
C LEU A 157 5.03 -3.48 -4.54
N LEU A 158 5.46 -4.46 -3.79
CA LEU A 158 6.27 -4.30 -2.58
C LEU A 158 7.59 -5.06 -2.75
N THR A 159 8.71 -4.40 -2.43
CA THR A 159 10.01 -5.07 -2.29
C THR A 159 10.58 -4.80 -0.90
N PHE A 160 11.34 -5.74 -0.38
CA PHE A 160 12.04 -5.64 0.89
C PHE A 160 13.54 -5.84 0.68
N LYS A 161 14.35 -5.02 1.36
CA LYS A 161 15.80 -5.21 1.38
C LYS A 161 16.13 -6.51 2.12
N ARG A 162 16.93 -7.34 1.51
CA ARG A 162 17.49 -8.56 2.09
C ARG A 162 18.55 -8.22 3.14
#